data_6f7987d07978a0ea603ea9887852520a
#
_entry.id   6f7987d07978a0ea603ea9887852520a
#
_cell.length_a   1.000
_cell.length_b   1.000
_cell.length_c   1.000
_cell.angle_alpha   90.00
_cell.angle_beta   90.00
_cell.angle_gamma   90.00
#
_symmetry.space_group_name_H-M   'P 1'
#
loop_
_entity.id
_entity.type
_entity.pdbx_description
1 polymer ?
#
loop_
_entity_poly.entity_id
_entity_poly.type
_entity_poly.pdbx_seq_one_letter_code
_entity_poly.pdbx_strand_id
1 'polypeptide(L)'
;FQAEDGIRDQPRSRGLGDVYKRQVEAIAICYLHSFVNPNHEQRTQEIIRRIFPEALVSISSDVAPEFREYFRASTTVINAGIQPVVEKYLSKIESKLNEIGFKGESLIMQSNGGVLTFKAAKFKPVFMVESGPAAGVIASTYIGNNLGFNNIMSFDMGGTTAKTGLIEKGTPNITKEYEVGTAARAEYGAKGSGYPIRTPVIDLIEIGAGGGSIAWVDSGGVLRVGPKSAGADPAPACYGKGGIEPTITDANLVLNRFDPDHFLGGEMKLDKKAANSAIKEKCSDKLGLDVVEIALGIVEIANSAMVNALRRISLQRGYDPRDFILVAFGGAGPVHANRLIEELEIPKL
;
A
#
# COMPACT_ATOMS: atom_id res chain seq x y z
N PHE A 1 -11.60 -19.87 -33.03
CA PHE A 1 -10.53 -19.34 -33.91
C PHE A 1 -10.92 -19.30 -35.37
N GLN A 2 -11.81 -20.17 -35.85
CA GLN A 2 -12.39 -20.04 -37.20
C GLN A 2 -13.38 -18.88 -37.33
N ALA A 3 -13.86 -18.32 -36.22
CA ALA A 3 -14.73 -17.14 -36.25
C ALA A 3 -13.97 -15.82 -36.52
N GLU A 4 -12.66 -15.78 -36.38
CA GLU A 4 -11.87 -14.55 -36.62
C GLU A 4 -11.75 -14.23 -38.12
N ASP A 5 -11.63 -15.21 -38.98
CA ASP A 5 -11.52 -14.96 -40.44
C ASP A 5 -12.85 -14.50 -41.04
N GLY A 6 -13.98 -14.98 -40.50
CA GLY A 6 -15.31 -14.50 -40.90
C GLY A 6 -15.64 -13.09 -40.42
N ILE A 7 -14.97 -12.62 -39.35
CA ILE A 7 -15.16 -11.29 -38.79
C ILE A 7 -14.34 -10.23 -39.54
N ARG A 8 -13.20 -10.61 -40.15
CA ARG A 8 -12.30 -9.68 -40.87
C ARG A 8 -12.91 -9.04 -42.11
N ASP A 9 -13.84 -9.70 -42.77
CA ASP A 9 -14.42 -9.23 -44.03
C ASP A 9 -15.76 -8.49 -43.85
N GLN A 10 -16.29 -8.41 -42.66
CA GLN A 10 -17.51 -7.65 -42.41
C GLN A 10 -17.24 -6.20 -42.04
N PRO A 11 -17.94 -5.21 -42.63
CA PRO A 11 -17.78 -3.79 -42.28
C PRO A 11 -18.02 -3.48 -40.78
N ARG A 12 -18.83 -4.29 -40.10
CA ARG A 12 -19.11 -4.19 -38.67
C ARG A 12 -17.91 -4.58 -37.79
N SER A 13 -17.04 -5.48 -38.24
CA SER A 13 -15.84 -5.89 -37.50
C SER A 13 -14.75 -4.81 -37.47
N ARG A 14 -14.69 -3.97 -38.49
CA ARG A 14 -13.77 -2.82 -38.53
C ARG A 14 -14.13 -1.76 -37.49
N GLY A 15 -15.42 -1.50 -37.30
CA GLY A 15 -15.90 -0.56 -36.29
C GLY A 15 -15.66 -1.06 -34.85
N LEU A 16 -15.81 -2.35 -34.62
CA LEU A 16 -15.50 -2.94 -33.28
C LEU A 16 -14.00 -2.88 -32.99
N GLY A 17 -13.14 -3.18 -33.98
CA GLY A 17 -11.68 -3.06 -33.81
C GLY A 17 -11.25 -1.64 -33.38
N ASP A 18 -11.85 -0.61 -33.96
CA ASP A 18 -11.56 0.79 -33.64
C ASP A 18 -12.12 1.18 -32.24
N VAL A 19 -13.26 0.62 -31.82
CA VAL A 19 -13.82 0.81 -30.49
C VAL A 19 -12.89 0.17 -29.44
N TYR A 20 -12.41 -1.05 -29.67
CA TYR A 20 -11.47 -1.70 -28.75
C TYR A 20 -10.12 -0.97 -28.68
N LYS A 21 -9.58 -0.48 -29.78
CA LYS A 21 -8.35 0.33 -29.79
C LYS A 21 -8.46 1.58 -28.92
N ARG A 22 -9.61 2.27 -28.94
CA ARG A 22 -9.83 3.47 -28.12
C ARG A 22 -10.00 3.19 -26.63
N GLN A 23 -10.19 1.93 -26.23
CA GLN A 23 -10.33 1.51 -24.84
C GLN A 23 -9.00 1.01 -24.23
N VAL A 24 -7.99 0.76 -25.07
CA VAL A 24 -6.69 0.26 -24.64
C VAL A 24 -5.76 1.43 -24.36
N GLU A 25 -5.38 1.64 -23.10
CA GLU A 25 -4.44 2.68 -22.70
C GLU A 25 -3.01 2.15 -22.61
N ALA A 26 -2.83 0.87 -22.24
CA ALA A 26 -1.53 0.25 -22.06
C ALA A 26 -1.47 -1.19 -22.60
N ILE A 27 -0.30 -1.60 -23.06
CA ILE A 27 -0.05 -2.91 -23.66
C ILE A 27 1.18 -3.53 -23.00
N ALA A 28 1.05 -4.77 -22.52
CA ALA A 28 2.15 -5.58 -22.06
C ALA A 28 2.56 -6.61 -23.13
N ILE A 29 3.86 -6.69 -23.42
CA ILE A 29 4.41 -7.67 -24.36
C ILE A 29 5.36 -8.58 -23.59
N CYS A 30 5.14 -9.90 -23.69
CA CYS A 30 5.99 -10.89 -23.07
C CYS A 30 6.12 -12.12 -24.00
N TYR A 31 7.29 -12.28 -24.63
CA TYR A 31 7.59 -13.43 -25.47
C TYR A 31 8.48 -14.42 -24.77
N LEU A 32 8.47 -15.66 -25.24
CA LEU A 32 9.36 -16.72 -24.75
C LEU A 32 10.81 -16.30 -24.97
N HIS A 33 11.64 -16.54 -23.96
CA HIS A 33 13.10 -16.27 -23.98
C HIS A 33 13.51 -14.82 -24.35
N SER A 34 12.61 -13.85 -24.21
CA SER A 34 12.92 -12.44 -24.51
C SER A 34 13.98 -11.84 -23.58
N PHE A 35 14.18 -12.41 -22.39
CA PHE A 35 15.26 -12.04 -21.47
C PHE A 35 16.66 -12.36 -22.04
N VAL A 36 16.78 -13.30 -22.98
CA VAL A 36 18.02 -13.64 -23.70
C VAL A 36 18.12 -12.83 -25.01
N ASN A 37 17.01 -12.76 -25.76
CA ASN A 37 16.95 -12.03 -27.03
C ASN A 37 15.69 -11.15 -27.10
N PRO A 38 15.81 -9.85 -26.87
CA PRO A 38 14.70 -8.92 -26.84
C PRO A 38 14.16 -8.48 -28.20
N ASN A 39 14.82 -8.84 -29.32
CA ASN A 39 14.58 -8.29 -30.64
C ASN A 39 13.09 -8.37 -31.09
N HIS A 40 12.41 -9.48 -30.79
CA HIS A 40 11.00 -9.63 -31.17
C HIS A 40 10.07 -8.71 -30.38
N GLU A 41 10.31 -8.55 -29.07
CA GLU A 41 9.55 -7.61 -28.25
C GLU A 41 9.79 -6.17 -28.67
N GLN A 42 11.05 -5.78 -28.90
CA GLN A 42 11.42 -4.46 -29.38
C GLN A 42 10.77 -4.16 -30.73
N ARG A 43 10.82 -5.12 -31.67
CA ARG A 43 10.19 -4.96 -32.98
C ARG A 43 8.67 -4.81 -32.87
N THR A 44 8.04 -5.57 -32.00
CA THR A 44 6.59 -5.45 -31.76
C THR A 44 6.24 -4.09 -31.13
N GLN A 45 7.05 -3.62 -30.17
CA GLN A 45 6.89 -2.29 -29.58
C GLN A 45 7.00 -1.17 -30.63
N GLU A 46 7.98 -1.24 -31.54
CA GLU A 46 8.12 -0.28 -32.65
C GLU A 46 6.89 -0.26 -33.57
N ILE A 47 6.36 -1.44 -33.90
CA ILE A 47 5.16 -1.55 -34.75
C ILE A 47 3.97 -0.91 -34.04
N ILE A 48 3.75 -1.22 -32.74
CA ILE A 48 2.65 -0.65 -31.97
C ILE A 48 2.77 0.86 -31.88
N ARG A 49 3.95 1.39 -31.54
CA ARG A 49 4.19 2.84 -31.47
C ARG A 49 3.90 3.57 -32.77
N ARG A 50 4.08 2.90 -33.92
CA ARG A 50 3.78 3.46 -35.24
C ARG A 50 2.29 3.47 -35.57
N ILE A 51 1.55 2.42 -35.19
CA ILE A 51 0.13 2.27 -35.52
C ILE A 51 -0.82 2.75 -34.44
N PHE A 52 -0.34 2.86 -33.20
CA PHE A 52 -1.10 3.29 -32.05
C PHE A 52 -0.18 4.06 -31.07
N PRO A 53 0.23 5.28 -31.42
CA PRO A 53 1.22 6.07 -30.67
C PRO A 53 0.76 6.49 -29.28
N GLU A 54 -0.56 6.50 -29.01
CA GLU A 54 -1.12 6.88 -27.71
C GLU A 54 -1.00 5.76 -26.68
N ALA A 55 -0.82 4.50 -27.10
CA ALA A 55 -0.72 3.38 -26.17
C ALA A 55 0.63 3.36 -25.44
N LEU A 56 0.58 3.20 -24.13
CA LEU A 56 1.77 2.94 -23.33
C LEU A 56 2.18 1.49 -23.49
N VAL A 57 3.43 1.23 -23.84
CA VAL A 57 3.89 -0.12 -24.18
C VAL A 57 5.01 -0.55 -23.24
N SER A 58 4.77 -1.59 -22.47
CA SER A 58 5.73 -2.27 -21.61
C SER A 58 6.18 -3.58 -22.24
N ILE A 59 7.50 -3.76 -22.44
CA ILE A 59 8.09 -5.02 -22.89
C ILE A 59 8.80 -5.73 -21.74
N SER A 60 8.66 -7.06 -21.68
CA SER A 60 9.15 -7.83 -20.55
C SER A 60 10.68 -7.84 -20.44
N SER A 61 11.37 -7.73 -21.57
CA SER A 61 12.82 -7.62 -21.62
C SER A 61 13.39 -6.34 -20.99
N ASP A 62 12.58 -5.27 -20.91
CA ASP A 62 12.97 -4.03 -20.23
C ASP A 62 12.54 -4.02 -18.76
N VAL A 63 11.33 -4.52 -18.48
CA VAL A 63 10.72 -4.42 -17.14
C VAL A 63 11.32 -5.45 -16.18
N ALA A 64 11.43 -6.71 -16.62
CA ALA A 64 11.91 -7.83 -15.78
C ALA A 64 12.69 -8.84 -16.66
N PRO A 65 13.94 -8.55 -17.06
CA PRO A 65 14.72 -9.41 -17.94
C PRO A 65 15.24 -10.66 -17.21
N GLU A 66 14.33 -11.48 -16.67
CA GLU A 66 14.62 -12.66 -15.88
C GLU A 66 14.02 -13.93 -16.48
N PHE A 67 14.62 -15.07 -16.14
CA PHE A 67 14.08 -16.38 -16.45
C PHE A 67 12.73 -16.60 -15.75
N ARG A 68 11.88 -17.50 -16.27
CA ARG A 68 10.51 -17.83 -15.84
C ARG A 68 9.45 -16.87 -16.35
N GLU A 69 8.77 -17.30 -17.40
CA GLU A 69 7.78 -16.53 -18.17
C GLU A 69 6.61 -16.03 -17.32
N TYR A 70 6.07 -16.85 -16.41
CA TYR A 70 4.94 -16.47 -15.59
C TYR A 70 5.23 -15.22 -14.74
N PHE A 71 6.35 -15.22 -14.01
CA PHE A 71 6.74 -14.09 -13.18
C PHE A 71 7.08 -12.86 -13.99
N ARG A 72 7.76 -13.04 -15.13
CA ARG A 72 8.09 -11.97 -16.05
C ARG A 72 6.84 -11.36 -16.66
N ALA A 73 5.89 -12.18 -17.14
CA ALA A 73 4.61 -11.74 -17.68
C ALA A 73 3.79 -11.01 -16.62
N SER A 74 3.64 -11.57 -15.41
CA SER A 74 2.92 -10.93 -14.30
C SER A 74 3.49 -9.56 -13.98
N THR A 75 4.82 -9.44 -13.84
CA THR A 75 5.48 -8.16 -13.56
C THR A 75 5.25 -7.14 -14.68
N THR A 76 5.31 -7.57 -15.93
CA THR A 76 5.10 -6.70 -17.10
C THR A 76 3.65 -6.24 -17.21
N VAL A 77 2.70 -7.12 -16.95
CA VAL A 77 1.26 -6.79 -16.93
C VAL A 77 0.95 -5.79 -15.82
N ILE A 78 1.47 -6.00 -14.61
CA ILE A 78 1.31 -5.03 -13.51
C ILE A 78 1.93 -3.68 -13.89
N ASN A 79 3.14 -3.69 -14.48
CA ASN A 79 3.78 -2.46 -14.93
C ASN A 79 2.89 -1.69 -15.91
N ALA A 80 2.40 -2.37 -16.96
CA ALA A 80 1.51 -1.77 -17.96
C ALA A 80 0.21 -1.25 -17.33
N GLY A 81 -0.40 -2.03 -16.42
CA GLY A 81 -1.68 -1.67 -15.80
C GLY A 81 -1.62 -0.41 -14.92
N ILE A 82 -0.51 -0.19 -14.20
CA ILE A 82 -0.36 0.99 -13.35
C ILE A 82 0.28 2.18 -14.09
N GLN A 83 0.88 1.98 -15.25
CA GLN A 83 1.62 3.00 -16.00
C GLN A 83 0.79 4.24 -16.32
N PRO A 84 -0.47 4.17 -16.82
CA PRO A 84 -1.25 5.36 -17.15
C PRO A 84 -1.51 6.26 -15.92
N VAL A 85 -1.79 5.65 -14.79
CA VAL A 85 -2.07 6.38 -13.52
C VAL A 85 -0.81 7.06 -13.01
N VAL A 86 0.33 6.35 -13.01
CA VAL A 86 1.60 6.88 -12.54
C VAL A 86 2.12 7.98 -13.46
N GLU A 87 2.01 7.80 -14.77
CA GLU A 87 2.41 8.83 -15.73
C GLU A 87 1.63 10.13 -15.54
N LYS A 88 0.31 10.04 -15.41
CA LYS A 88 -0.54 11.19 -15.14
C LYS A 88 -0.20 11.87 -13.81
N TYR A 89 0.03 11.08 -12.77
CA TYR A 89 0.40 11.58 -11.44
C TYR A 89 1.72 12.33 -11.46
N LEU A 90 2.78 11.71 -11.98
CA LEU A 90 4.11 12.30 -12.01
C LEU A 90 4.18 13.51 -12.96
N SER A 91 3.48 13.48 -14.10
CA SER A 91 3.40 14.62 -15.02
C SER A 91 2.72 15.82 -14.36
N LYS A 92 1.68 15.58 -13.54
CA LYS A 92 1.03 16.65 -12.79
C LYS A 92 1.94 17.27 -11.73
N ILE A 93 2.77 16.45 -11.07
CA ILE A 93 3.76 16.94 -10.11
C ILE A 93 4.83 17.76 -10.82
N GLU A 94 5.38 17.27 -11.94
CA GLU A 94 6.35 18.02 -12.75
C GLU A 94 5.83 19.39 -13.18
N SER A 95 4.57 19.44 -13.67
CA SER A 95 3.94 20.73 -14.03
C SER A 95 3.90 21.68 -12.85
N LYS A 96 3.44 21.23 -11.70
CA LYS A 96 3.35 22.06 -10.49
C LYS A 96 4.74 22.52 -9.99
N LEU A 97 5.76 21.66 -10.04
CA LEU A 97 7.12 22.02 -9.67
C LEU A 97 7.68 23.10 -10.61
N ASN A 98 7.41 22.98 -11.92
CA ASN A 98 7.81 23.98 -12.91
C ASN A 98 7.08 25.32 -12.69
N GLU A 99 5.78 25.30 -12.36
CA GLU A 99 4.98 26.50 -12.07
C GLU A 99 5.55 27.31 -10.89
N ILE A 100 6.05 26.63 -9.85
CA ILE A 100 6.70 27.28 -8.70
C ILE A 100 8.19 27.60 -8.94
N GLY A 101 8.71 27.34 -10.14
CA GLY A 101 10.09 27.67 -10.52
C GLY A 101 11.15 26.71 -9.98
N PHE A 102 10.79 25.49 -9.57
CA PHE A 102 11.76 24.48 -9.12
C PHE A 102 12.71 24.10 -10.25
N LYS A 103 14.02 24.13 -9.98
CA LYS A 103 15.10 23.86 -10.96
C LYS A 103 15.87 22.58 -10.67
N GLY A 104 15.59 21.91 -9.56
CA GLY A 104 16.27 20.68 -9.16
C GLY A 104 15.79 19.45 -9.95
N GLU A 105 16.51 18.35 -9.80
CA GLU A 105 16.10 17.04 -10.32
C GLU A 105 15.01 16.44 -9.41
N SER A 106 13.92 15.97 -10.02
CA SER A 106 12.84 15.32 -9.30
C SER A 106 13.07 13.81 -9.26
N LEU A 107 13.21 13.28 -8.07
CA LEU A 107 13.42 11.86 -7.81
C LEU A 107 12.22 11.27 -7.06
N ILE A 108 11.97 9.98 -7.25
CA ILE A 108 10.95 9.24 -6.53
C ILE A 108 11.54 7.96 -5.94
N MET A 109 11.06 7.59 -4.75
CA MET A 109 11.51 6.39 -4.05
C MET A 109 11.08 5.12 -4.78
N GLN A 110 11.97 4.13 -4.80
CA GLN A 110 11.67 2.75 -5.23
C GLN A 110 11.25 1.87 -4.05
N SER A 111 10.67 0.74 -4.38
CA SER A 111 10.28 -0.32 -3.44
C SER A 111 11.43 -0.90 -2.62
N ASN A 112 12.65 -0.82 -3.12
CA ASN A 112 13.87 -1.33 -2.46
C ASN A 112 14.63 -0.24 -1.66
N GLY A 113 14.06 0.98 -1.59
CA GLY A 113 14.71 2.10 -0.91
C GLY A 113 15.68 2.90 -1.76
N GLY A 114 15.91 2.53 -3.03
CA GLY A 114 16.62 3.36 -4.00
C GLY A 114 15.75 4.49 -4.55
N VAL A 115 16.26 5.27 -5.49
CA VAL A 115 15.53 6.35 -6.15
C VAL A 115 15.57 6.23 -7.67
N LEU A 116 14.53 6.75 -8.32
CA LEU A 116 14.40 6.87 -9.77
C LEU A 116 14.15 8.33 -10.15
N THR A 117 14.59 8.73 -11.33
CA THR A 117 14.07 9.96 -11.96
C THR A 117 12.59 9.77 -12.33
N PHE A 118 11.81 10.83 -12.38
CA PHE A 118 10.41 10.75 -12.81
C PHE A 118 10.27 10.11 -14.18
N LYS A 119 11.19 10.40 -15.11
CA LYS A 119 11.21 9.79 -16.43
C LYS A 119 11.33 8.26 -16.36
N ALA A 120 12.24 7.74 -15.56
CA ALA A 120 12.43 6.29 -15.39
C ALA A 120 11.23 5.66 -14.67
N ALA A 121 10.65 6.34 -13.69
CA ALA A 121 9.48 5.88 -12.95
C ALA A 121 8.21 5.81 -13.79
N LYS A 122 7.99 6.77 -14.70
CA LYS A 122 6.89 6.71 -15.68
C LYS A 122 6.98 5.49 -16.60
N PHE A 123 8.20 5.06 -16.90
CA PHE A 123 8.43 3.90 -17.77
C PHE A 123 8.37 2.57 -17.02
N LYS A 124 8.87 2.52 -15.78
CA LYS A 124 8.92 1.32 -14.95
C LYS A 124 8.22 1.53 -13.58
N PRO A 125 6.93 1.86 -13.55
CA PRO A 125 6.24 2.18 -12.32
C PRO A 125 6.11 0.99 -11.35
N VAL A 126 6.26 -0.24 -11.80
CA VAL A 126 6.26 -1.44 -10.94
C VAL A 126 7.35 -1.38 -9.86
N PHE A 127 8.43 -0.63 -10.07
CA PHE A 127 9.47 -0.42 -9.06
C PHE A 127 9.06 0.56 -7.94
N MET A 128 7.91 1.20 -8.06
CA MET A 128 7.38 2.12 -7.05
C MET A 128 6.34 1.48 -6.12
N VAL A 129 5.98 0.24 -6.35
CA VAL A 129 5.03 -0.51 -5.50
C VAL A 129 5.57 -0.55 -4.08
N GLU A 130 4.77 -0.11 -3.08
CA GLU A 130 5.20 0.01 -1.68
C GLU A 130 6.32 1.04 -1.40
N SER A 131 6.58 1.99 -2.31
CA SER A 131 7.66 2.97 -2.14
C SER A 131 7.47 3.90 -0.92
N GLY A 132 6.23 4.20 -0.53
CA GLY A 132 5.94 5.02 0.66
C GLY A 132 6.42 4.35 1.95
N PRO A 133 5.93 3.14 2.30
CA PRO A 133 6.44 2.38 3.44
C PRO A 133 7.95 2.09 3.36
N ALA A 134 8.47 1.81 2.17
CA ALA A 134 9.90 1.62 1.95
C ALA A 134 10.71 2.87 2.36
N ALA A 135 10.22 4.07 2.02
CA ALA A 135 10.84 5.33 2.44
C ALA A 135 10.89 5.47 3.96
N GLY A 136 9.82 5.05 4.66
CA GLY A 136 9.78 5.05 6.12
C GLY A 136 10.82 4.12 6.74
N VAL A 137 11.02 2.92 6.16
CA VAL A 137 12.08 1.98 6.60
C VAL A 137 13.47 2.58 6.38
N ILE A 138 13.73 3.19 5.23
CA ILE A 138 15.01 3.86 4.93
C ILE A 138 15.24 5.03 5.90
N ALA A 139 14.22 5.84 6.18
CA ALA A 139 14.33 6.92 7.16
C ALA A 139 14.63 6.38 8.57
N SER A 140 13.95 5.30 8.98
CA SER A 140 14.21 4.62 10.25
C SER A 140 15.64 4.08 10.34
N THR A 141 16.14 3.51 9.24
CA THR A 141 17.52 3.02 9.12
C THR A 141 18.52 4.16 9.28
N TYR A 142 18.30 5.27 8.59
CA TYR A 142 19.17 6.44 8.64
C TYR A 142 19.22 7.05 10.05
N ILE A 143 18.06 7.27 10.67
CA ILE A 143 17.96 7.83 12.02
C ILE A 143 18.59 6.88 13.03
N GLY A 144 18.28 5.60 12.97
CA GLY A 144 18.82 4.61 13.89
C GLY A 144 20.33 4.49 13.81
N ASN A 145 20.89 4.39 12.61
CA ASN A 145 22.36 4.32 12.42
C ASN A 145 23.07 5.57 12.96
N ASN A 146 22.49 6.75 12.80
CA ASN A 146 23.04 7.98 13.35
C ASN A 146 23.00 8.04 14.89
N LEU A 147 22.03 7.35 15.51
CA LEU A 147 21.90 7.24 16.96
C LEU A 147 22.61 6.00 17.54
N GLY A 148 23.29 5.21 16.72
CA GLY A 148 24.01 4.01 17.12
C GLY A 148 23.12 2.76 17.31
N PHE A 149 21.91 2.77 16.78
CA PHE A 149 20.99 1.62 16.78
C PHE A 149 21.00 0.92 15.42
N ASN A 150 21.46 -0.32 15.38
CA ASN A 150 21.61 -1.07 14.16
C ASN A 150 20.50 -2.11 13.93
N ASN A 151 19.75 -2.45 14.97
CA ASN A 151 18.63 -3.39 14.90
C ASN A 151 17.33 -2.63 15.20
N ILE A 152 16.45 -2.52 14.20
CA ILE A 152 15.27 -1.67 14.26
C ILE A 152 14.08 -2.42 13.68
N MET A 153 12.95 -2.36 14.37
CA MET A 153 11.63 -2.63 13.82
C MET A 153 10.99 -1.31 13.43
N SER A 154 10.70 -1.13 12.15
CA SER A 154 9.92 0.02 11.68
C SER A 154 8.44 -0.30 11.78
N PHE A 155 7.63 0.65 12.21
CA PHE A 155 6.19 0.52 12.33
C PHE A 155 5.50 1.75 11.76
N ASP A 156 4.88 1.58 10.59
CA ASP A 156 4.11 2.61 9.89
C ASP A 156 2.63 2.30 10.00
N MET A 157 1.84 3.17 10.64
CA MET A 157 0.40 3.02 10.68
C MET A 157 -0.27 4.26 10.11
N GLY A 158 -0.88 4.07 8.95
CA GLY A 158 -1.71 5.07 8.29
C GLY A 158 -3.20 4.93 8.61
N GLY A 159 -4.04 5.49 7.74
CA GLY A 159 -5.51 5.41 7.88
C GLY A 159 -6.07 4.03 7.53
N THR A 160 -5.48 3.29 6.62
CA THR A 160 -6.05 2.02 6.09
C THR A 160 -5.33 0.78 6.60
N THR A 161 -4.01 0.83 6.64
CA THR A 161 -3.15 -0.31 6.99
C THR A 161 -2.03 0.09 7.91
N ALA A 162 -1.48 -0.89 8.63
CA ALA A 162 -0.18 -0.74 9.28
C ALA A 162 0.83 -1.66 8.59
N LYS A 163 2.09 -1.22 8.52
CA LYS A 163 3.19 -1.95 7.88
C LYS A 163 4.40 -1.96 8.80
N THR A 164 5.08 -3.10 8.83
CA THR A 164 6.28 -3.27 9.64
C THR A 164 7.39 -3.90 8.82
N GLY A 165 8.61 -3.39 8.98
CA GLY A 165 9.82 -3.88 8.36
C GLY A 165 10.92 -4.12 9.38
N LEU A 166 11.86 -5.00 9.06
CA LEU A 166 13.00 -5.31 9.92
C LEU A 166 14.29 -4.74 9.31
N ILE A 167 15.06 -4.07 10.15
CA ILE A 167 16.41 -3.58 9.84
C ILE A 167 17.36 -4.35 10.76
N GLU A 168 18.27 -5.10 10.18
CA GLU A 168 19.28 -5.87 10.90
C GLU A 168 20.67 -5.35 10.56
N LYS A 169 21.49 -5.11 11.59
CA LYS A 169 22.86 -4.60 11.42
C LYS A 169 22.94 -3.34 10.54
N GLY A 170 21.94 -2.47 10.68
CA GLY A 170 21.87 -1.21 9.94
C GLY A 170 21.43 -1.35 8.48
N THR A 171 20.91 -2.50 8.05
CA THR A 171 20.48 -2.75 6.67
C THR A 171 19.06 -3.31 6.65
N PRO A 172 18.14 -2.74 5.84
CA PRO A 172 16.80 -3.30 5.66
C PRO A 172 16.84 -4.64 4.94
N ASN A 173 15.93 -5.54 5.30
CA ASN A 173 15.77 -6.79 4.58
C ASN A 173 15.05 -6.54 3.24
N ILE A 174 15.57 -7.13 2.15
CA ILE A 174 15.02 -7.01 0.80
C ILE A 174 14.62 -8.39 0.30
N THR A 175 13.41 -8.50 -0.24
CA THR A 175 12.92 -9.68 -0.93
C THR A 175 12.79 -9.42 -2.44
N LYS A 176 12.94 -10.47 -3.24
CA LYS A 176 12.64 -10.46 -4.68
C LYS A 176 11.31 -11.14 -5.00
N GLU A 177 10.63 -11.64 -3.99
CA GLU A 177 9.34 -12.33 -4.11
C GLU A 177 8.29 -11.51 -3.38
N TYR A 178 7.54 -10.75 -4.14
CA TYR A 178 6.45 -9.92 -3.63
C TYR A 178 5.18 -10.18 -4.43
N GLU A 179 4.03 -10.19 -3.75
CA GLU A 179 2.73 -10.36 -4.36
C GLU A 179 1.87 -9.11 -4.14
N VAL A 180 1.34 -8.54 -5.21
CA VAL A 180 0.42 -7.42 -5.17
C VAL A 180 -1.04 -7.91 -5.19
N GLY A 181 -1.94 -7.18 -4.53
CA GLY A 181 -3.39 -7.44 -4.55
C GLY A 181 -3.85 -8.57 -3.62
N THR A 182 -3.04 -9.02 -2.67
CA THR A 182 -3.40 -10.03 -1.67
C THR A 182 -4.56 -9.59 -0.78
N ALA A 183 -4.60 -8.33 -0.36
CA ALA A 183 -5.66 -7.79 0.49
C ALA A 183 -7.04 -7.80 -0.21
N ALA A 184 -7.10 -7.39 -1.48
CA ALA A 184 -8.35 -7.38 -2.25
C ALA A 184 -8.91 -8.78 -2.48
N ARG A 185 -8.05 -9.80 -2.64
CA ARG A 185 -8.48 -11.20 -2.82
C ARG A 185 -8.89 -11.88 -1.51
N ALA A 186 -8.30 -11.52 -0.40
CA ALA A 186 -8.70 -12.00 0.92
C ALA A 186 -10.16 -11.62 1.25
N GLU A 187 -10.62 -10.47 0.78
CA GLU A 187 -12.01 -10.01 0.92
C GLU A 187 -13.01 -10.91 0.17
N TYR A 188 -12.60 -11.55 -0.91
CA TYR A 188 -13.39 -12.53 -1.67
C TYR A 188 -13.18 -13.98 -1.23
N GLY A 189 -12.56 -14.23 -0.07
CA GLY A 189 -12.38 -15.56 0.50
C GLY A 189 -11.27 -16.41 -0.16
N ALA A 190 -10.53 -15.86 -1.12
CA ALA A 190 -9.41 -16.54 -1.74
C ALA A 190 -8.14 -16.34 -0.88
N LYS A 191 -7.74 -17.36 -0.12
CA LYS A 191 -6.47 -17.33 0.60
C LYS A 191 -5.29 -17.38 -0.39
N GLY A 192 -4.46 -16.31 -0.38
CA GLY A 192 -3.05 -16.42 -0.70
C GLY A 192 -2.67 -16.52 -2.18
N SER A 193 -3.24 -15.70 -3.08
CA SER A 193 -2.59 -15.52 -4.37
C SER A 193 -2.80 -14.10 -4.90
N GLY A 194 -1.92 -13.20 -4.51
CA GLY A 194 -1.70 -11.97 -5.24
C GLY A 194 -1.08 -12.24 -6.60
N TYR A 195 -0.81 -11.17 -7.34
CA TYR A 195 -0.02 -11.27 -8.56
C TYR A 195 1.47 -11.11 -8.19
N PRO A 196 2.31 -12.11 -8.49
CA PRO A 196 3.73 -12.02 -8.15
C PRO A 196 4.43 -10.99 -9.05
N ILE A 197 5.29 -10.18 -8.45
CA ILE A 197 6.19 -9.27 -9.16
C ILE A 197 7.64 -9.60 -8.83
N ARG A 198 8.52 -9.46 -9.84
CA ARG A 198 9.97 -9.69 -9.77
C ARG A 198 10.71 -8.36 -9.73
N THR A 199 10.45 -7.60 -8.68
CA THR A 199 11.21 -6.38 -8.37
C THR A 199 11.75 -6.51 -6.95
N PRO A 200 12.97 -6.03 -6.67
CA PRO A 200 13.45 -6.01 -5.30
C PRO A 200 12.59 -5.03 -4.48
N VAL A 201 12.05 -5.51 -3.36
CA VAL A 201 11.17 -4.77 -2.45
C VAL A 201 11.69 -4.89 -1.03
N ILE A 202 11.65 -3.83 -0.25
CA ILE A 202 11.87 -3.95 1.20
C ILE A 202 10.83 -4.94 1.75
N ASP A 203 11.31 -5.90 2.52
CA ASP A 203 10.46 -6.95 3.09
C ASP A 203 9.58 -6.38 4.20
N LEU A 204 8.30 -6.20 3.88
CA LEU A 204 7.29 -5.62 4.75
C LEU A 204 6.19 -6.63 5.05
N ILE A 205 5.71 -6.62 6.28
CA ILE A 205 4.45 -7.29 6.63
C ILE A 205 3.36 -6.23 6.72
N GLU A 206 2.32 -6.41 5.94
CA GLU A 206 1.12 -5.58 5.96
C GLU A 206 0.07 -6.16 6.90
N ILE A 207 -0.58 -5.27 7.63
CA ILE A 207 -1.68 -5.56 8.56
C ILE A 207 -2.89 -4.78 8.08
N GLY A 208 -4.02 -5.43 7.91
CA GLY A 208 -5.29 -4.79 7.58
C GLY A 208 -5.90 -4.04 8.77
N ALA A 209 -5.08 -3.32 9.54
CA ALA A 209 -5.48 -2.48 10.65
C ALA A 209 -4.83 -1.11 10.50
N GLY A 210 -5.63 -0.07 10.32
CA GLY A 210 -5.22 1.33 10.25
C GLY A 210 -6.19 2.20 11.03
N GLY A 211 -5.91 3.48 11.18
CA GLY A 211 -6.76 4.41 11.94
C GLY A 211 -8.24 4.40 11.51
N GLY A 212 -8.51 4.18 10.22
CA GLY A 212 -9.86 4.09 9.66
C GLY A 212 -10.49 2.68 9.70
N SER A 213 -9.84 1.67 10.30
CA SER A 213 -10.43 0.34 10.42
C SER A 213 -11.71 0.38 11.23
N ILE A 214 -12.79 -0.14 10.65
CA ILE A 214 -14.15 -0.08 11.19
C ILE A 214 -14.30 -1.11 12.31
N ALA A 215 -14.86 -0.67 13.43
CA ALA A 215 -15.30 -1.55 14.51
C ALA A 215 -16.77 -1.94 14.33
N TRP A 216 -17.09 -3.20 14.57
CA TRP A 216 -18.42 -3.75 14.40
C TRP A 216 -18.67 -4.95 15.30
N VAL A 217 -19.93 -5.28 15.52
CA VAL A 217 -20.32 -6.44 16.33
C VAL A 217 -20.83 -7.53 15.40
N ASP A 218 -20.20 -8.72 15.48
CA ASP A 218 -20.60 -9.85 14.64
C ASP A 218 -21.93 -10.49 15.11
N SER A 219 -22.43 -11.47 14.36
CA SER A 219 -23.67 -12.17 14.66
C SER A 219 -23.63 -12.98 15.97
N GLY A 220 -22.45 -13.26 16.49
CA GLY A 220 -22.23 -13.91 17.77
C GLY A 220 -22.11 -12.94 18.96
N GLY A 221 -22.29 -11.63 18.73
CA GLY A 221 -22.14 -10.62 19.78
C GLY A 221 -20.69 -10.32 20.16
N VAL A 222 -19.73 -10.54 19.26
CA VAL A 222 -18.30 -10.27 19.52
C VAL A 222 -17.89 -9.00 18.81
N LEU A 223 -17.19 -8.10 19.54
CA LEU A 223 -16.59 -6.90 18.98
C LEU A 223 -15.45 -7.29 18.02
N ARG A 224 -15.46 -6.73 16.82
CA ARG A 224 -14.47 -6.91 15.77
C ARG A 224 -13.93 -5.58 15.29
N VAL A 225 -12.68 -5.57 14.80
CA VAL A 225 -12.04 -4.40 14.17
C VAL A 225 -11.45 -4.83 12.84
N GLY A 226 -11.83 -4.09 11.76
CA GLY A 226 -11.47 -4.47 10.39
C GLY A 226 -12.20 -5.73 9.90
N PRO A 227 -11.79 -6.30 8.74
CA PRO A 227 -10.75 -5.81 7.84
C PRO A 227 -11.18 -4.56 7.04
N LYS A 228 -12.48 -4.20 7.06
CA LYS A 228 -12.99 -3.01 6.36
C LYS A 228 -12.44 -1.73 6.97
N SER A 229 -12.12 -0.78 6.10
CA SER A 229 -11.70 0.58 6.47
C SER A 229 -12.69 1.60 5.95
N ALA A 230 -12.93 2.66 6.72
CA ALA A 230 -13.71 3.82 6.27
C ALA A 230 -12.98 4.61 5.17
N GLY A 231 -11.70 4.34 4.94
CA GLY A 231 -10.90 5.00 3.91
C GLY A 231 -10.78 6.50 4.11
N ALA A 232 -10.57 7.21 3.01
CA ALA A 232 -10.56 8.67 2.97
C ALA A 232 -11.96 9.27 2.69
N ASP A 233 -12.86 8.46 2.17
CA ASP A 233 -14.26 8.75 1.86
C ASP A 233 -15.08 7.49 2.15
N PRO A 234 -16.10 7.54 3.04
CA PRO A 234 -16.59 8.70 3.81
C PRO A 234 -15.72 9.10 5.02
N ALA A 235 -14.59 8.41 5.30
CA ALA A 235 -13.66 8.64 6.39
C ALA A 235 -14.23 8.28 7.79
N PRO A 236 -13.41 8.32 8.88
CA PRO A 236 -13.87 8.21 10.26
C PRO A 236 -15.01 9.16 10.60
N ALA A 237 -15.92 8.74 11.50
CA ALA A 237 -17.07 9.56 11.89
C ALA A 237 -16.65 10.93 12.44
N CYS A 238 -15.57 10.99 13.21
CA CYS A 238 -15.06 12.23 13.80
C CYS A 238 -14.51 13.24 12.77
N TYR A 239 -14.29 12.85 11.50
CA TYR A 239 -13.80 13.78 10.48
C TYR A 239 -14.89 14.68 9.90
N GLY A 240 -16.18 14.42 10.19
CA GLY A 240 -17.30 15.24 9.72
C GLY A 240 -17.50 15.19 8.20
N LYS A 241 -17.00 14.15 7.52
CA LYS A 241 -17.11 13.98 6.05
C LYS A 241 -18.22 13.00 5.63
N GLY A 242 -19.15 12.69 6.55
CA GLY A 242 -20.27 11.78 6.28
C GLY A 242 -20.05 10.35 6.74
N GLY A 243 -18.90 10.01 7.33
CA GLY A 243 -18.66 8.73 7.99
C GLY A 243 -19.60 8.53 9.18
N ILE A 244 -20.17 7.32 9.30
CA ILE A 244 -21.09 6.94 10.39
C ILE A 244 -20.66 5.66 11.10
N GLU A 245 -19.64 4.99 10.59
CA GLU A 245 -19.11 3.77 11.18
C GLU A 245 -17.99 4.12 12.18
N PRO A 246 -17.97 3.50 13.38
CA PRO A 246 -16.91 3.74 14.34
C PRO A 246 -15.58 3.14 13.88
N THR A 247 -14.50 3.87 14.08
CA THR A 247 -13.16 3.47 13.67
C THR A 247 -12.17 3.49 14.84
N ILE A 248 -10.95 2.98 14.62
CA ILE A 248 -9.85 3.10 15.60
C ILE A 248 -9.57 4.59 15.90
N THR A 249 -9.66 5.48 14.91
CA THR A 249 -9.49 6.93 15.11
C THR A 249 -10.57 7.48 16.03
N ASP A 250 -11.84 7.11 15.84
CA ASP A 250 -12.94 7.52 16.72
C ASP A 250 -12.73 7.04 18.15
N ALA A 251 -12.30 5.78 18.32
CA ALA A 251 -12.00 5.21 19.62
C ALA A 251 -10.86 5.96 20.34
N ASN A 252 -9.77 6.26 19.64
CA ASN A 252 -8.66 7.04 20.20
C ASN A 252 -9.08 8.47 20.58
N LEU A 253 -9.98 9.09 19.80
CA LEU A 253 -10.53 10.42 20.11
C LEU A 253 -11.42 10.38 21.38
N VAL A 254 -12.29 9.37 21.50
CA VAL A 254 -13.13 9.17 22.70
C VAL A 254 -12.27 8.99 23.95
N LEU A 255 -11.15 8.26 23.82
CA LEU A 255 -10.17 8.05 24.88
C LEU A 255 -9.24 9.24 25.16
N ASN A 256 -9.49 10.41 24.53
CA ASN A 256 -8.68 11.64 24.65
C ASN A 256 -7.20 11.46 24.26
N ARG A 257 -6.89 10.57 23.33
CA ARG A 257 -5.52 10.40 22.79
C ARG A 257 -5.20 11.38 21.67
N PHE A 258 -6.20 12.04 21.12
CA PHE A 258 -6.08 13.12 20.14
C PHE A 258 -6.66 14.41 20.70
N ASP A 259 -6.00 15.52 20.42
CA ASP A 259 -6.56 16.86 20.64
C ASP A 259 -7.52 17.16 19.45
N PRO A 260 -8.84 17.35 19.74
CA PRO A 260 -9.82 17.60 18.69
C PRO A 260 -9.59 18.90 17.93
N ASP A 261 -8.93 19.89 18.52
CA ASP A 261 -8.70 21.21 17.94
C ASP A 261 -7.36 21.34 17.20
N HIS A 262 -6.41 20.41 17.45
CA HIS A 262 -5.06 20.45 16.88
C HIS A 262 -4.73 19.29 15.95
N PHE A 263 -5.73 18.60 15.41
CA PHE A 263 -5.48 17.53 14.46
C PHE A 263 -4.93 18.10 13.13
N LEU A 264 -3.92 17.44 12.54
CA LEU A 264 -3.18 17.93 11.36
C LEU A 264 -2.61 19.36 11.57
N GLY A 265 -2.05 19.64 12.74
CA GLY A 265 -1.50 20.96 13.02
C GLY A 265 -2.56 22.07 13.16
N GLY A 266 -3.83 21.69 13.40
CA GLY A 266 -4.96 22.62 13.53
C GLY A 266 -5.72 22.87 12.21
N GLU A 267 -5.29 22.22 11.11
CA GLU A 267 -6.00 22.34 9.82
C GLU A 267 -7.35 21.62 9.81
N MET A 268 -7.56 20.67 10.73
CA MET A 268 -8.81 19.91 10.83
C MET A 268 -9.25 19.76 12.27
N LYS A 269 -10.52 20.07 12.53
CA LYS A 269 -11.17 19.82 13.82
C LYS A 269 -11.87 18.48 13.81
N LEU A 270 -11.73 17.73 14.91
CA LEU A 270 -12.38 16.43 15.08
C LEU A 270 -13.69 16.59 15.87
N ASP A 271 -14.75 15.93 15.39
CA ASP A 271 -16.05 15.89 16.08
C ASP A 271 -16.11 14.71 17.05
N LYS A 272 -15.81 14.99 18.32
CA LYS A 272 -15.91 13.98 19.39
C LYS A 272 -17.33 13.49 19.63
N LYS A 273 -18.38 14.31 19.34
CA LYS A 273 -19.77 13.88 19.50
C LYS A 273 -20.12 12.85 18.44
N ALA A 274 -19.70 13.08 17.19
CA ALA A 274 -19.90 12.11 16.12
C ALA A 274 -19.21 10.78 16.42
N ALA A 275 -17.96 10.79 16.93
CA ALA A 275 -17.26 9.58 17.37
C ALA A 275 -18.03 8.82 18.45
N ASN A 276 -18.48 9.51 19.51
CA ASN A 276 -19.28 8.93 20.58
C ASN A 276 -20.59 8.30 20.06
N SER A 277 -21.32 9.02 19.18
CA SER A 277 -22.57 8.52 18.60
C SER A 277 -22.34 7.26 17.75
N ALA A 278 -21.32 7.27 16.91
CA ALA A 278 -20.98 6.11 16.08
C ALA A 278 -20.65 4.86 16.91
N ILE A 279 -19.81 4.99 17.94
CA ILE A 279 -19.47 3.88 18.84
C ILE A 279 -20.71 3.41 19.60
N LYS A 280 -21.51 4.36 20.12
CA LYS A 280 -22.72 4.04 20.87
C LYS A 280 -23.71 3.23 20.04
N GLU A 281 -24.13 3.76 18.90
CA GLU A 281 -25.19 3.15 18.07
C GLU A 281 -24.77 1.82 17.43
N LYS A 282 -23.53 1.70 17.03
CA LYS A 282 -23.05 0.53 16.29
C LYS A 282 -22.54 -0.61 17.17
N CYS A 283 -22.02 -0.28 18.36
CA CYS A 283 -21.35 -1.23 19.24
C CYS A 283 -21.92 -1.25 20.67
N SER A 284 -21.96 -0.12 21.40
CA SER A 284 -22.37 -0.06 22.80
C SER A 284 -23.78 -0.55 23.04
N ASP A 285 -24.75 -0.05 22.27
CA ASP A 285 -26.17 -0.43 22.41
C ASP A 285 -26.41 -1.93 22.13
N LYS A 286 -25.56 -2.56 21.31
CA LYS A 286 -25.63 -4.00 21.01
C LYS A 286 -24.99 -4.89 22.07
N LEU A 287 -23.95 -4.40 22.72
CA LEU A 287 -23.15 -5.16 23.70
C LEU A 287 -23.54 -4.86 25.15
N GLY A 288 -24.32 -3.80 25.39
CA GLY A 288 -24.70 -3.36 26.73
C GLY A 288 -23.54 -2.82 27.56
N LEU A 289 -22.47 -2.34 26.89
CA LEU A 289 -21.26 -1.80 27.52
C LEU A 289 -21.18 -0.29 27.32
N ASP A 290 -20.45 0.40 28.18
CA ASP A 290 -20.22 1.84 28.05
C ASP A 290 -19.36 2.18 26.80
N VAL A 291 -19.54 3.41 26.28
CA VAL A 291 -18.81 3.89 25.08
C VAL A 291 -17.30 3.87 25.28
N VAL A 292 -16.84 4.21 26.50
CA VAL A 292 -15.39 4.22 26.82
C VAL A 292 -14.86 2.78 26.89
N GLU A 293 -15.62 1.86 27.46
CA GLU A 293 -15.25 0.43 27.50
C GLU A 293 -15.14 -0.16 26.08
N ILE A 294 -16.10 0.18 25.22
CA ILE A 294 -16.03 -0.23 23.80
C ILE A 294 -14.83 0.40 23.09
N ALA A 295 -14.58 1.70 23.30
CA ALA A 295 -13.42 2.37 22.70
C ALA A 295 -12.09 1.72 23.14
N LEU A 296 -11.95 1.34 24.41
CA LEU A 296 -10.81 0.57 24.89
C LEU A 296 -10.71 -0.79 24.22
N GLY A 297 -11.83 -1.52 24.12
CA GLY A 297 -11.89 -2.82 23.42
C GLY A 297 -11.47 -2.72 21.96
N ILE A 298 -11.91 -1.67 21.24
CA ILE A 298 -11.51 -1.42 19.83
C ILE A 298 -10.00 -1.28 19.73
N VAL A 299 -9.41 -0.48 20.61
CA VAL A 299 -7.97 -0.21 20.60
C VAL A 299 -7.16 -1.46 20.98
N GLU A 300 -7.61 -2.23 21.98
CA GLU A 300 -6.93 -3.47 22.40
C GLU A 300 -6.96 -4.55 21.30
N ILE A 301 -8.08 -4.69 20.57
CA ILE A 301 -8.16 -5.60 19.42
C ILE A 301 -7.17 -5.16 18.32
N ALA A 302 -7.11 -3.86 18.03
CA ALA A 302 -6.18 -3.33 17.06
C ALA A 302 -4.71 -3.55 17.49
N ASN A 303 -4.37 -3.27 18.76
CA ASN A 303 -3.03 -3.49 19.30
C ASN A 303 -2.63 -4.96 19.22
N SER A 304 -3.53 -5.88 19.57
CA SER A 304 -3.27 -7.32 19.48
C SER A 304 -2.97 -7.77 18.05
N ALA A 305 -3.69 -7.23 17.07
CA ALA A 305 -3.41 -7.51 15.65
C ALA A 305 -2.02 -7.01 15.23
N MET A 306 -1.63 -5.80 15.68
CA MET A 306 -0.33 -5.20 15.39
C MET A 306 0.82 -5.95 16.10
N VAL A 307 0.65 -6.34 17.34
CA VAL A 307 1.61 -7.18 18.09
C VAL A 307 1.84 -8.51 17.37
N ASN A 308 0.77 -9.15 16.91
CA ASN A 308 0.88 -10.41 16.15
C ASN A 308 1.66 -10.24 14.84
N ALA A 309 1.53 -9.12 14.17
CA ALA A 309 2.31 -8.85 12.97
C ALA A 309 3.80 -8.61 13.28
N LEU A 310 4.09 -7.85 14.34
CA LEU A 310 5.47 -7.65 14.81
C LEU A 310 6.11 -8.99 15.23
N ARG A 311 5.35 -9.89 15.87
CA ARG A 311 5.80 -11.26 16.17
C ARG A 311 6.09 -12.06 14.90
N ARG A 312 5.31 -11.88 13.86
CA ARG A 312 5.53 -12.56 12.56
C ARG A 312 6.82 -12.13 11.88
N ILE A 313 7.17 -10.83 11.95
CA ILE A 313 8.40 -10.34 11.32
C ILE A 313 9.64 -10.62 12.19
N SER A 314 9.48 -10.84 13.48
CA SER A 314 10.56 -11.12 14.43
C SER A 314 10.62 -12.59 14.84
N LEU A 315 9.84 -13.01 15.82
CA LEU A 315 9.92 -14.33 16.45
C LEU A 315 9.77 -15.48 15.44
N GLN A 316 8.83 -15.38 14.50
CA GLN A 316 8.65 -16.44 13.49
C GLN A 316 9.80 -16.52 12.49
N ARG A 317 10.65 -15.49 12.43
CA ARG A 317 11.87 -15.46 11.62
C ARG A 317 13.14 -15.71 12.44
N GLY A 318 13.00 -16.03 13.73
CA GLY A 318 14.11 -16.36 14.62
C GLY A 318 14.80 -15.15 15.27
N TYR A 319 14.17 -13.97 15.24
CA TYR A 319 14.67 -12.77 15.89
C TYR A 319 13.99 -12.55 17.23
N ASP A 320 14.75 -12.13 18.23
CA ASP A 320 14.22 -11.71 19.53
C ASP A 320 13.86 -10.20 19.48
N PRO A 321 12.61 -9.80 19.69
CA PRO A 321 12.22 -8.39 19.73
C PRO A 321 13.01 -7.54 20.70
N ARG A 322 13.53 -8.14 21.78
CA ARG A 322 14.31 -7.45 22.83
C ARG A 322 15.67 -6.96 22.34
N ASP A 323 16.16 -7.49 21.21
CA ASP A 323 17.41 -7.06 20.58
C ASP A 323 17.21 -5.86 19.63
N PHE A 324 15.98 -5.36 19.51
CA PHE A 324 15.59 -4.30 18.59
C PHE A 324 15.06 -3.08 19.32
N ILE A 325 15.07 -1.94 18.63
CA ILE A 325 14.26 -0.78 18.99
C ILE A 325 13.05 -0.69 18.06
N LEU A 326 11.98 -0.04 18.49
CA LEU A 326 10.83 0.28 17.63
C LEU A 326 10.96 1.72 17.15
N VAL A 327 10.80 1.95 15.83
CA VAL A 327 10.61 3.29 15.25
C VAL A 327 9.20 3.37 14.70
N ALA A 328 8.32 4.10 15.39
CA ALA A 328 6.93 4.26 15.03
C ALA A 328 6.68 5.58 14.29
N PHE A 329 5.99 5.51 13.18
CA PHE A 329 5.63 6.65 12.35
C PHE A 329 4.28 6.43 11.65
N GLY A 330 3.90 7.35 10.73
CA GLY A 330 2.56 7.40 10.18
C GLY A 330 1.57 8.13 11.09
N GLY A 331 0.41 8.49 10.56
CA GLY A 331 -0.57 9.32 11.28
C GLY A 331 -1.17 8.69 12.54
N ALA A 332 -1.18 7.35 12.63
CA ALA A 332 -1.73 6.61 13.76
C ALA A 332 -0.66 5.82 14.55
N GLY A 333 0.50 5.53 13.96
CA GLY A 333 1.52 4.66 14.56
C GLY A 333 1.95 5.07 15.99
N PRO A 334 2.35 6.32 16.22
CA PRO A 334 2.83 6.76 17.54
C PRO A 334 1.82 6.58 18.69
N VAL A 335 0.51 6.64 18.40
CA VAL A 335 -0.55 6.50 19.43
C VAL A 335 -0.59 5.09 20.02
N HIS A 336 -0.16 4.09 19.25
CA HIS A 336 -0.17 2.69 19.63
C HIS A 336 1.20 2.18 20.12
N ALA A 337 2.27 2.92 19.83
CA ALA A 337 3.65 2.45 19.98
C ALA A 337 4.02 1.97 21.39
N ASN A 338 3.62 2.70 22.44
CA ASN A 338 3.91 2.30 23.81
C ASN A 338 3.36 0.91 24.14
N ARG A 339 2.12 0.63 23.74
CA ARG A 339 1.51 -0.68 23.98
C ARG A 339 2.23 -1.80 23.23
N LEU A 340 2.72 -1.49 22.03
CA LEU A 340 3.45 -2.47 21.23
C LEU A 340 4.80 -2.85 21.86
N ILE A 341 5.55 -1.86 22.37
CA ILE A 341 6.83 -2.14 23.03
C ILE A 341 6.66 -2.88 24.36
N GLU A 342 5.63 -2.55 25.14
CA GLU A 342 5.30 -3.27 26.38
C GLU A 342 5.00 -4.75 26.10
N GLU A 343 4.15 -5.06 25.14
CA GLU A 343 3.75 -6.43 24.80
C GLU A 343 4.86 -7.30 24.20
N LEU A 344 5.87 -6.67 23.60
CA LEU A 344 6.99 -7.34 22.94
C LEU A 344 8.30 -7.21 23.73
N GLU A 345 8.26 -6.54 24.89
CA GLU A 345 9.43 -6.24 25.72
C GLU A 345 10.56 -5.53 24.94
N ILE A 346 10.18 -4.70 23.93
CA ILE A 346 11.13 -3.92 23.17
C ILE A 346 11.70 -2.80 24.06
N PRO A 347 13.04 -2.68 24.20
CA PRO A 347 13.63 -1.83 25.24
C PRO A 347 13.52 -0.32 24.96
N LYS A 348 13.27 0.10 23.69
CA LYS A 348 13.26 1.51 23.30
C LYS A 348 12.27 1.80 22.18
N LEU A 349 11.70 3.00 22.24
CA LEU A 349 10.86 3.63 21.24
C LEU A 349 11.54 4.90 20.74
#